data_7bd0154f58b7a3651c3cdf69cf116336
#
_entry.id   7bd0154f58b7a3651c3cdf69cf116336
#
_cell.length_a   1.000
_cell.length_b   1.000
_cell.length_c   1.000
_cell.angle_alpha   90.00
_cell.angle_beta   90.00
_cell.angle_gamma   90.00
#
_symmetry.space_group_name_H-M   'P 1'
#
loop_
_entity.id
_entity.type
_entity.pdbx_description
1 polymer ?
#
loop_
_entity_poly.entity_id
_entity_poly.type
_entity_poly.pdbx_seq_one_letter_code
_entity_poly.pdbx_strand_id
1 'polypeptide(L)'
;SAYKLVIRAQIPDIIRMEPRKLEWTRGEAPAPKTIKITISKELPVNLTTVDLTGDAFDYEPVTVKKGREYKIIVTPRSTAKPAFNTIWVRTDSTVPRYKRQMGFLTIKEN
;
A
#
# COMPACT_ATOMS: atom_id res chain seq x y z
N SER A 1 -3.85 36.58 15.51
CA SER A 1 -3.72 36.05 15.33
C SER A 1 -3.54 35.29 15.07
N ALA A 2 -3.47 35.17 15.28
CA ALA A 2 -3.27 34.50 15.10
C ALA A 2 -3.33 33.62 14.74
N TYR A 3 -3.42 33.48 14.82
CA TYR A 3 -3.52 32.69 14.54
C TYR A 3 -3.49 31.83 13.99
N LYS A 4 -3.41 31.71 13.89
CA LYS A 4 -3.37 30.90 13.37
C LYS A 4 -3.11 29.99 13.12
N LEU A 5 -3.11 29.69 13.39
CA LEU A 5 -2.89 28.77 13.24
C LEU A 5 -2.86 27.89 12.94
N VAL A 6 -2.90 27.71 13.12
CA VAL A 6 -2.70 26.92 12.80
C VAL A 6 -2.74 26.01 12.49
N ILE A 7 -2.86 25.77 12.48
CA ILE A 7 -2.76 24.89 12.43
C ILE A 7 -2.75 24.05 11.83
N ARG A 8 -2.32 23.79 11.74
CA ARG A 8 -2.32 22.85 11.14
C ARG A 8 -2.47 21.83 11.59
N ALA A 9 -3.22 21.93 11.47
CA ALA A 9 -3.65 20.79 12.16
C ALA A 9 -3.10 19.57 11.53
N GLN A 10 -2.54 18.80 12.31
CA GLN A 10 -2.06 17.52 11.87
C GLN A 10 -3.24 16.59 11.80
N ILE A 11 -3.68 16.25 10.61
CA ILE A 11 -4.58 15.13 10.46
C ILE A 11 -3.71 13.90 10.55
N PRO A 12 -3.81 13.10 11.61
CA PRO A 12 -2.94 11.93 11.73
C PRO A 12 -3.21 10.94 10.61
N ASP A 13 -2.17 10.33 10.11
CA ASP A 13 -2.31 9.24 9.15
C ASP A 13 -2.81 8.01 9.89
N ILE A 14 -4.10 7.75 9.76
CA ILE A 14 -4.70 6.58 10.40
C ILE A 14 -4.18 5.31 9.74
N ILE A 15 -4.02 5.35 8.43
CA ILE A 15 -3.47 4.22 7.67
C ILE A 15 -2.24 4.71 6.94
N ARG A 16 -1.12 4.05 7.18
CA ARG A 16 0.14 4.37 6.52
C ARG A 16 0.61 3.17 5.71
N MET A 17 0.80 3.41 4.41
CA MET A 17 1.38 2.43 3.50
C MET A 17 2.78 2.87 3.11
N GLU A 18 3.77 2.04 3.37
CA GLU A 18 5.16 2.36 3.04
C GLU A 18 5.88 1.15 2.48
N PRO A 19 6.47 1.25 1.31
CA PRO A 19 6.29 2.33 0.34
C PRO A 19 4.95 2.20 -0.39
N ARG A 20 4.45 3.28 -0.96
CA ARG A 20 3.24 3.22 -1.78
C ARG A 20 3.55 2.76 -3.20
N LYS A 21 4.82 2.77 -3.58
CA LYS A 21 5.25 2.40 -4.90
C LYS A 21 6.39 1.40 -4.82
N LEU A 22 6.23 0.29 -5.48
CA LEU A 22 7.29 -0.70 -5.65
C LEU A 22 7.75 -0.66 -7.10
N GLU A 23 9.07 -0.65 -7.29
CA GLU A 23 9.65 -0.57 -8.63
C GLU A 23 10.64 -1.68 -8.86
N TRP A 24 10.57 -2.25 -10.05
CA TRP A 24 11.60 -3.15 -10.57
C TRP A 24 12.05 -2.58 -11.91
N THR A 25 13.24 -2.94 -12.32
CA THR A 25 13.76 -2.55 -13.64
C THR A 25 13.67 -3.75 -14.56
N ARG A 26 13.32 -3.52 -15.80
CA ARG A 26 13.23 -4.59 -16.78
C ARG A 26 14.55 -5.36 -16.82
N GLY A 27 14.47 -6.67 -16.72
CA GLY A 27 15.62 -7.55 -16.74
C GLY A 27 16.25 -7.85 -15.39
N GLU A 28 15.84 -7.14 -14.33
CA GLU A 28 16.39 -7.48 -13.00
C GLU A 28 15.73 -8.74 -12.44
N ALA A 29 16.35 -9.33 -11.44
CA ALA A 29 15.77 -10.51 -10.80
C ALA A 29 14.41 -10.18 -10.20
N PRO A 30 13.39 -11.05 -10.39
CA PRO A 30 12.05 -10.80 -9.86
C PRO A 30 11.97 -11.10 -8.36
N ALA A 31 12.70 -10.33 -7.58
CA ALA A 31 12.75 -10.50 -6.14
C ALA A 31 11.51 -9.91 -5.46
N PRO A 32 11.00 -10.56 -4.41
CA PRO A 32 9.82 -10.02 -3.71
C PRO A 32 10.15 -8.72 -3.00
N LYS A 33 9.18 -7.81 -3.00
CA LYS A 33 9.27 -6.58 -2.23
C LYS A 33 8.00 -6.46 -1.40
N THR A 34 8.09 -5.77 -0.27
CA THR A 34 7.01 -5.73 0.70
C THR A 34 6.48 -4.31 0.88
N ILE A 35 5.16 -4.19 0.89
CA ILE A 35 4.48 -2.97 1.30
C ILE A 35 4.03 -3.17 2.74
N LYS A 36 4.45 -2.29 3.61
CA LYS A 36 4.06 -2.34 5.01
C LYS A 36 2.89 -1.41 5.26
N ILE A 37 1.86 -1.90 5.92
CA ILE A 37 0.68 -1.12 6.24
C ILE A 37 0.56 -1.05 7.75
N THR A 38 0.58 0.18 8.28
CA THR A 38 0.47 0.42 9.71
C THR A 38 -0.79 1.20 9.98
N ILE A 39 -1.56 0.80 10.99
CA ILE A 39 -2.82 1.43 11.34
C ILE A 39 -2.69 2.02 12.72
N SER A 40 -3.14 3.28 12.86
CA SER A 40 -3.07 3.99 14.12
C SER A 40 -3.93 3.31 15.18
N LYS A 41 -3.42 3.24 16.40
CA LYS A 41 -4.18 2.68 17.51
C LYS A 41 -5.39 3.56 17.89
N GLU A 42 -5.42 4.79 17.40
CA GLU A 42 -6.51 5.71 17.71
C GLU A 42 -7.80 5.33 17.00
N LEU A 43 -7.68 4.65 15.88
CA LEU A 43 -8.84 4.23 15.10
C LEU A 43 -8.56 2.86 14.50
N PRO A 44 -8.80 1.81 15.25
CA PRO A 44 -8.51 0.46 14.74
C PRO A 44 -9.35 0.16 13.52
N VAL A 45 -8.68 -0.35 12.49
CA VAL A 45 -9.29 -0.65 11.21
C VAL A 45 -8.73 -1.98 10.76
N ASN A 46 -9.57 -2.86 10.25
CA ASN A 46 -9.11 -4.14 9.71
C ASN A 46 -9.02 -4.08 8.20
N LEU A 47 -8.01 -4.74 7.64
CA LEU A 47 -7.97 -4.97 6.21
C LEU A 47 -9.00 -6.03 5.86
N THR A 48 -9.81 -5.75 4.85
CA THR A 48 -10.82 -6.71 4.41
C THR A 48 -10.42 -7.40 3.12
N THR A 49 -9.83 -6.65 2.18
CA THR A 49 -9.52 -7.18 0.86
C THR A 49 -8.31 -6.47 0.28
N VAL A 50 -7.50 -7.21 -0.45
CA VAL A 50 -6.43 -6.65 -1.27
C VAL A 50 -6.71 -7.07 -2.70
N ASP A 51 -6.80 -6.09 -3.60
CA ASP A 51 -7.05 -6.32 -5.02
C ASP A 51 -5.91 -5.78 -5.84
N LEU A 52 -5.61 -6.44 -6.93
CA LEU A 52 -4.55 -6.04 -7.84
C LEU A 52 -5.12 -5.94 -9.24
N THR A 53 -4.86 -4.83 -9.94
CA THR A 53 -5.22 -4.72 -11.34
C THR A 53 -4.15 -5.42 -12.17
N GLY A 54 -4.58 -6.16 -13.20
CA GLY A 54 -3.64 -6.85 -14.08
C GLY A 54 -3.12 -8.14 -13.47
N ASP A 55 -2.20 -8.77 -14.18
CA ASP A 55 -1.69 -10.09 -13.80
C ASP A 55 -0.16 -10.19 -13.87
N ALA A 56 0.53 -9.04 -13.86
CA ALA A 56 1.99 -9.03 -13.96
C ALA A 56 2.69 -9.36 -12.63
N PHE A 57 1.94 -9.36 -11.54
CA PHE A 57 2.51 -9.57 -10.20
C PHE A 57 1.69 -10.58 -9.42
N ASP A 58 2.36 -11.31 -8.54
CA ASP A 58 1.71 -12.08 -7.50
C ASP A 58 1.81 -11.30 -6.20
N TYR A 59 0.85 -11.50 -5.32
CA TYR A 59 0.86 -10.81 -4.04
C TYR A 59 0.33 -11.72 -2.94
N GLU A 60 0.85 -11.47 -1.74
CA GLU A 60 0.44 -12.24 -0.57
C GLU A 60 0.23 -11.27 0.61
N PRO A 61 -1.02 -11.06 1.04
CA PRO A 61 -1.29 -10.26 2.23
C PRO A 61 -0.95 -11.08 3.48
N VAL A 62 -0.29 -10.44 4.44
CA VAL A 62 0.08 -11.07 5.70
C VAL A 62 -0.38 -10.19 6.84
N THR A 63 -1.06 -10.77 7.82
CA THR A 63 -1.44 -10.07 9.03
C THR A 63 -0.30 -10.21 10.02
N VAL A 64 0.34 -9.10 10.36
CA VAL A 64 1.40 -9.08 11.37
C VAL A 64 0.78 -8.90 12.74
N LYS A 65 -0.14 -7.93 12.86
CA LYS A 65 -0.86 -7.69 14.10
C LYS A 65 -2.25 -7.19 13.73
N LYS A 66 -3.25 -7.98 14.04
CA LYS A 66 -4.62 -7.70 13.60
C LYS A 66 -5.06 -6.30 14.02
N GLY A 67 -5.58 -5.55 13.05
CA GLY A 67 -6.05 -4.20 13.28
C GLY A 67 -4.97 -3.15 13.42
N ARG A 68 -3.71 -3.53 13.33
CA ARG A 68 -2.61 -2.61 13.61
C ARG A 68 -1.51 -2.65 12.55
N GLU A 69 -1.13 -3.83 12.11
CA GLU A 69 -0.02 -3.95 11.19
C GLU A 69 -0.23 -5.10 10.22
N TYR A 70 -0.06 -4.80 8.95
CA TYR A 70 -0.17 -5.77 7.87
C TYR A 70 0.97 -5.56 6.91
N LYS A 71 1.25 -6.55 6.08
CA LYS A 71 2.18 -6.37 4.99
C LYS A 71 1.69 -7.14 3.77
N ILE A 72 2.10 -6.67 2.60
CA ILE A 72 1.77 -7.32 1.34
C ILE A 72 3.08 -7.61 0.64
N ILE A 73 3.35 -8.88 0.41
CA ILE A 73 4.55 -9.30 -0.28
C ILE A 73 4.20 -9.41 -1.76
N VAL A 74 4.89 -8.64 -2.59
CA VAL A 74 4.61 -8.56 -4.02
C VAL A 74 5.80 -9.10 -4.78
N THR A 75 5.55 -10.01 -5.71
CA THR A 75 6.59 -10.61 -6.54
C THR A 75 6.17 -10.49 -8.00
N PRO A 76 7.00 -9.88 -8.87
CA PRO A 76 6.67 -9.86 -10.28
C PRO A 76 6.78 -11.28 -10.86
N ARG A 77 5.83 -11.64 -11.72
CA ARG A 77 5.87 -12.93 -12.39
C ARG A 77 7.01 -13.00 -13.37
N SER A 78 7.35 -11.85 -13.96
CA SER A 78 8.46 -11.72 -14.88
C SER A 78 8.84 -10.26 -14.97
N THR A 79 10.12 -9.97 -15.11
CA THR A 79 10.61 -8.61 -15.37
C THR A 79 11.06 -8.45 -16.82
N ALA A 80 10.69 -9.39 -17.68
CA ALA A 80 11.11 -9.34 -19.09
C ALA A 80 10.48 -8.18 -19.86
N LYS A 81 9.34 -7.68 -19.40
CA LYS A 81 8.62 -6.58 -20.03
C LYS A 81 8.23 -5.53 -19.02
N PRO A 82 8.17 -4.26 -19.45
CA PRO A 82 7.62 -3.22 -18.56
C PRO A 82 6.18 -3.51 -18.20
N ALA A 83 5.77 -3.11 -17.00
CA ALA A 83 4.42 -3.30 -16.55
C ALA A 83 4.07 -2.22 -15.53
N PHE A 84 2.78 -1.94 -15.41
CA PHE A 84 2.27 -1.03 -14.41
C PHE A 84 0.95 -1.57 -13.90
N ASN A 85 0.88 -1.81 -12.61
CA ASN A 85 -0.35 -2.26 -11.97
C ASN A 85 -0.62 -1.43 -10.74
N THR A 86 -1.87 -1.43 -10.31
CA THR A 86 -2.30 -0.72 -9.12
C THR A 86 -2.75 -1.75 -8.10
N ILE A 87 -2.32 -1.58 -6.85
CA ILE A 87 -2.79 -2.42 -5.77
C ILE A 87 -3.73 -1.60 -4.90
N TRP A 88 -4.89 -2.17 -4.61
CA TRP A 88 -5.92 -1.56 -3.79
C TRP A 88 -6.04 -2.32 -2.48
N VAL A 89 -5.96 -1.59 -1.38
CA VAL A 89 -6.15 -2.15 -0.05
C VAL A 89 -7.47 -1.61 0.48
N ARG A 90 -8.40 -2.50 0.80
CA ARG A 90 -9.71 -2.14 1.30
C ARG A 90 -9.79 -2.44 2.78
N THR A 91 -10.55 -1.62 3.50
CA THR A 91 -10.67 -1.74 4.94
C THR A 91 -12.14 -1.74 5.34
N ASP A 92 -12.39 -2.03 6.62
CA ASP A 92 -13.74 -1.97 7.18
C ASP A 92 -14.08 -0.61 7.79
N SER A 93 -13.28 0.41 7.49
CA SER A 93 -13.54 1.76 7.99
C SER A 93 -14.84 2.32 7.41
N THR A 94 -15.57 3.04 8.24
CA THR A 94 -16.76 3.77 7.78
C THR A 94 -16.40 5.15 7.25
N VAL A 95 -15.15 5.59 7.46
CA VAL A 95 -14.68 6.88 6.99
C VAL A 95 -14.25 6.74 5.53
N PRO A 96 -14.83 7.49 4.60
CA PRO A 96 -14.54 7.29 3.16
C PRO A 96 -13.06 7.33 2.81
N ARG A 97 -12.28 8.24 3.39
CA ARG A 97 -10.86 8.37 3.06
C ARG A 97 -10.04 7.15 3.47
N TYR A 98 -10.54 6.35 4.42
CA TYR A 98 -9.82 5.19 4.92
C TYR A 98 -10.36 3.87 4.37
N LYS A 99 -11.44 3.91 3.59
CA LYS A 99 -12.02 2.68 3.03
C LYS A 99 -11.11 2.00 2.04
N ARG A 100 -10.32 2.78 1.30
CA ARG A 100 -9.42 2.26 0.29
C ARG A 100 -8.10 3.02 0.32
N GLN A 101 -7.03 2.29 0.14
CA GLN A 101 -5.70 2.85 -0.06
C GLN A 101 -5.14 2.26 -1.34
N MET A 102 -4.37 3.05 -2.07
CA MET A 102 -3.86 2.65 -3.37
C MET A 102 -2.34 2.70 -3.38
N GLY A 103 -1.72 1.68 -3.96
CA GLY A 103 -0.30 1.66 -4.20
C GLY A 103 -0.03 1.34 -5.65
N PHE A 104 1.22 1.51 -6.06
CA PHE A 104 1.63 1.33 -7.45
C PHE A 104 2.75 0.31 -7.56
N LEU A 105 2.64 -0.54 -8.59
CA LEU A 105 3.63 -1.57 -8.88
C LEU A 105 4.11 -1.35 -10.30
N THR A 106 5.41 -1.13 -10.46
CA THR A 106 5.96 -0.77 -11.77
C THR A 106 7.19 -1.60 -12.09
N ILE A 107 7.23 -2.11 -13.33
CA ILE A 107 8.46 -2.63 -13.92
C ILE A 107 8.82 -1.62 -15.00
N LYS A 108 9.84 -0.82 -14.75
CA LYS A 108 10.18 0.28 -15.65
C LYS A 108 11.19 -0.16 -16.70
N GLU A 109 11.21 0.56 -17.82
CA GLU A 109 12.22 0.35 -18.84
C GLU A 109 13.61 0.61 -18.27
N ASN A 110 14.53 -0.13 -18.80
CA ASN A 110 15.91 -0.01 -18.39
C ASN A 110 16.59 1.18 -19.07
#